data_05ec8c3bc5628757b41fdf790ed8a353
#
_entry.id   05ec8c3bc5628757b41fdf790ed8a353
#
_cell.length_a   1.000
_cell.length_b   1.000
_cell.length_c   1.000
_cell.angle_alpha   90.00
_cell.angle_beta   90.00
_cell.angle_gamma   90.00
#
_symmetry.space_group_name_H-M   'P 1'
#
loop_
_entity.id
_entity.type
_entity.pdbx_description
1 polymer ?
#
loop_
_entity_poly.entity_id
_entity_poly.type
_entity_poly.pdbx_seq_one_letter_code
_entity_poly.pdbx_strand_id
1 'polypeptide(L)'
;IRRHPHVFGDGSAETSREVQRTWEAVKAQERATREGSAQDPQEGVTTDNTAFKSALGGVSRGLPALAASRELQDRASAMGYDWPTLDGVREKFEEEMRELNGALEEAGSPDVITGRPASSPAALRAAQDELGDVIAVLVNLGRRSGIDAEAALRGANEKFRRRFSEVERRAAARAIDLKSADFATLDTLWDEAKAVERAGELPQA
;
A
#
# COMPACT_ATOMS: atom_id res chain seq x y z
N ILE A 1 -1.99 -12.99 -26.80
CA ILE A 1 -1.56 -14.35 -27.18
C ILE A 1 -0.17 -14.63 -26.60
N ARG A 2 0.81 -13.73 -26.76
CA ARG A 2 2.21 -13.97 -26.33
C ARG A 2 2.41 -14.09 -24.81
N ARG A 3 1.55 -13.45 -23.99
CA ARG A 3 1.68 -13.41 -22.52
C ARG A 3 0.91 -14.50 -21.77
N HIS A 4 0.13 -15.32 -22.47
CA HIS A 4 -0.64 -16.41 -21.87
C HIS A 4 -0.49 -17.68 -22.69
N PRO A 5 0.73 -18.25 -22.80
CA PRO A 5 0.98 -19.43 -23.61
C PRO A 5 0.21 -20.65 -23.12
N HIS A 6 -0.15 -20.72 -21.84
CA HIS A 6 -0.98 -21.77 -21.24
C HIS A 6 -2.47 -21.68 -21.62
N VAL A 7 -2.94 -20.55 -22.19
CA VAL A 7 -4.34 -20.38 -22.64
C VAL A 7 -4.45 -20.43 -24.15
N PHE A 8 -3.42 -19.97 -24.88
CA PHE A 8 -3.46 -19.77 -26.33
C PHE A 8 -2.29 -20.43 -27.09
N GLY A 9 -1.42 -21.22 -26.42
CA GLY A 9 -0.27 -21.91 -26.98
C GLY A 9 -0.11 -23.33 -26.41
N ASP A 10 0.96 -24.02 -26.82
CA ASP A 10 1.23 -25.42 -26.43
C ASP A 10 1.84 -25.60 -25.02
N GLY A 11 1.86 -24.54 -24.21
CA GLY A 11 2.37 -24.55 -22.84
C GLY A 11 1.31 -24.99 -21.83
N SER A 12 1.56 -26.08 -21.10
CA SER A 12 0.74 -26.52 -19.97
C SER A 12 1.28 -25.92 -18.66
N ALA A 13 0.41 -25.34 -17.82
CA ALA A 13 0.74 -24.95 -16.47
C ALA A 13 -0.36 -25.49 -15.54
N GLU A 14 0.02 -26.36 -14.63
CA GLU A 14 -0.92 -27.07 -13.74
C GLU A 14 -1.19 -26.31 -12.44
N THR A 15 -0.38 -25.29 -12.11
CA THR A 15 -0.53 -24.50 -10.88
C THR A 15 -0.42 -23.00 -11.14
N SER A 16 -1.10 -22.20 -10.32
CA SER A 16 -1.00 -20.73 -10.34
C SER A 16 0.44 -20.22 -10.21
N ARG A 17 1.29 -20.98 -9.52
CA ARG A 17 2.72 -20.65 -9.31
C ARG A 17 3.53 -20.85 -10.59
N GLU A 18 3.21 -21.84 -11.40
CA GLU A 18 3.82 -22.08 -12.72
C GLU A 18 3.38 -21.03 -13.74
N VAL A 19 2.09 -20.67 -13.75
CA VAL A 19 1.57 -19.56 -14.56
C VAL A 19 2.32 -18.27 -14.26
N GLN A 20 2.53 -17.96 -12.98
CA GLN A 20 3.22 -16.76 -12.55
C GLN A 20 4.71 -16.77 -12.93
N ARG A 21 5.40 -17.91 -12.78
CA ARG A 21 6.80 -18.05 -13.22
C ARG A 21 6.95 -17.90 -14.72
N THR A 22 6.05 -18.51 -15.50
CA THR A 22 6.05 -18.39 -16.96
C THR A 22 5.79 -16.95 -17.40
N TRP A 23 4.86 -16.26 -16.76
CA TRP A 23 4.55 -14.86 -17.03
C TRP A 23 5.72 -13.92 -16.70
N GLU A 24 6.40 -14.13 -15.56
CA GLU A 24 7.60 -13.39 -15.17
C GLU A 24 8.77 -13.64 -16.14
N ALA A 25 8.96 -14.88 -16.59
CA ALA A 25 10.00 -15.21 -17.58
C ALA A 25 9.74 -14.53 -18.92
N VAL A 26 8.49 -14.52 -19.41
CA VAL A 26 8.10 -13.83 -20.66
C VAL A 26 8.28 -12.32 -20.50
N LYS A 27 7.91 -11.74 -19.35
CA LYS A 27 8.07 -10.32 -19.04
C LYS A 27 9.56 -9.92 -18.96
N ALA A 28 10.42 -10.79 -18.42
CA ALA A 28 11.87 -10.59 -18.39
C ALA A 28 12.47 -10.62 -19.80
N GLN A 29 12.01 -11.54 -20.66
CA GLN A 29 12.46 -11.65 -22.04
C GLN A 29 11.99 -10.45 -22.91
N GLU A 30 10.76 -9.96 -22.72
CA GLU A 30 10.26 -8.76 -23.39
C GLU A 30 11.04 -7.49 -22.97
N ARG A 31 11.47 -7.40 -21.70
CA ARG A 31 12.35 -6.30 -21.24
C ARG A 31 13.72 -6.35 -21.92
N ALA A 32 14.34 -7.54 -21.96
CA ALA A 32 15.63 -7.73 -22.65
C ALA A 32 15.56 -7.38 -24.13
N THR A 33 14.44 -7.69 -24.81
CA THR A 33 14.23 -7.37 -26.22
C THR A 33 13.97 -5.87 -26.47
N ARG A 34 13.30 -5.19 -25.54
CA ARG A 34 13.08 -3.73 -25.61
C ARG A 34 14.36 -2.94 -25.37
N GLU A 35 15.22 -3.40 -24.47
CA GLU A 35 16.52 -2.77 -24.20
C GLU A 35 17.51 -2.95 -25.35
N GLY A 36 17.36 -4.01 -26.17
CA GLY A 36 18.17 -4.25 -27.37
C GLY A 36 17.74 -3.44 -28.60
N SER A 37 16.56 -2.80 -28.61
CA SER A 37 16.04 -2.06 -29.76
C SER A 37 16.04 -0.52 -29.60
N ALA A 38 16.54 0.00 -28.49
CA ALA A 38 16.74 1.43 -28.29
C ALA A 38 18.21 1.81 -28.57
N GLN A 39 18.63 1.70 -29.83
CA GLN A 39 19.83 2.35 -30.35
C GLN A 39 19.42 3.64 -31.03
N ASP A 40 19.55 4.75 -30.32
CA ASP A 40 19.70 6.07 -30.94
C ASP A 40 21.21 6.39 -30.97
N PRO A 41 21.81 6.72 -32.12
CA PRO A 41 23.25 6.87 -32.25
C PRO A 41 23.66 8.31 -31.90
N GLN A 42 24.12 8.55 -30.69
CA GLN A 42 24.97 9.71 -30.40
C GLN A 42 26.14 9.34 -29.49
N GLU A 43 27.28 9.35 -30.10
CA GLU A 43 28.65 9.63 -29.68
C GLU A 43 29.10 9.40 -28.23
N GLY A 44 29.99 8.41 -28.09
CA GLY A 44 31.31 8.59 -27.48
C GLY A 44 31.38 8.88 -25.98
N VAL A 45 31.05 7.86 -25.12
CA VAL A 45 31.82 7.63 -23.88
C VAL A 45 31.84 6.13 -23.62
N THR A 46 33.01 5.53 -23.71
CA THR A 46 33.25 4.15 -23.24
C THR A 46 33.18 4.14 -21.72
N THR A 47 32.04 3.84 -21.17
CA THR A 47 31.88 3.49 -19.75
C THR A 47 31.64 1.97 -19.66
N ASP A 48 32.50 1.34 -18.87
CA ASP A 48 32.48 -0.05 -18.46
C ASP A 48 31.04 -0.49 -18.10
N ASN A 49 30.39 -1.30 -18.98
CA ASN A 49 28.96 -1.57 -18.96
C ASN A 49 28.65 -2.82 -18.11
N THR A 50 29.24 -2.93 -16.93
CA THR A 50 28.88 -3.88 -15.86
C THR A 50 28.01 -3.24 -14.77
N ALA A 51 27.16 -2.27 -15.13
CA ALA A 51 26.24 -1.67 -14.19
C ALA A 51 25.28 -2.74 -13.64
N PHE A 52 25.35 -2.99 -12.34
CA PHE A 52 24.45 -3.88 -11.62
C PHE A 52 23.00 -3.48 -11.89
N LYS A 53 22.20 -4.37 -12.49
CA LYS A 53 20.75 -4.18 -12.68
C LYS A 53 20.00 -4.78 -11.51
N SER A 54 19.42 -3.93 -10.67
CA SER A 54 18.59 -4.37 -9.56
C SER A 54 17.33 -5.10 -10.04
N ALA A 55 16.99 -6.23 -9.41
CA ALA A 55 15.72 -6.93 -9.64
C ALA A 55 14.50 -6.04 -9.36
N LEU A 56 14.65 -5.02 -8.51
CA LEU A 56 13.62 -4.04 -8.19
C LEU A 56 13.52 -2.91 -9.23
N GLY A 57 14.46 -2.86 -10.17
CA GLY A 57 14.45 -1.87 -11.26
C GLY A 57 13.19 -1.95 -12.12
N GLY A 58 12.73 -0.80 -12.63
CA GLY A 58 11.57 -0.71 -13.53
C GLY A 58 10.19 -0.81 -12.85
N VAL A 59 10.10 -0.72 -11.53
CA VAL A 59 8.82 -0.42 -10.86
C VAL A 59 8.45 1.03 -11.20
N SER A 60 7.25 1.21 -11.74
CA SER A 60 6.81 2.54 -12.19
C SER A 60 6.65 3.48 -11.00
N ARG A 61 7.24 4.68 -11.08
CA ARG A 61 7.04 5.75 -10.10
C ARG A 61 5.64 6.37 -10.16
N GLY A 62 4.85 6.06 -11.19
CA GLY A 62 3.46 6.51 -11.32
C GLY A 62 2.44 5.56 -10.65
N LEU A 63 2.88 4.45 -10.04
CA LEU A 63 1.98 3.59 -9.28
C LEU A 63 1.57 4.28 -7.97
N PRO A 64 0.33 4.06 -7.49
CA PRO A 64 -0.04 4.34 -6.11
C PRO A 64 0.93 3.68 -5.12
N ALA A 65 1.18 4.32 -3.97
CA ALA A 65 2.26 3.91 -3.08
C ALA A 65 2.13 2.46 -2.56
N LEU A 66 0.92 2.04 -2.19
CA LEU A 66 0.70 0.67 -1.71
C LEU A 66 0.86 -0.36 -2.85
N ALA A 67 0.43 -0.03 -4.07
CA ALA A 67 0.63 -0.87 -5.24
C ALA A 67 2.11 -0.97 -5.62
N ALA A 68 2.87 0.13 -5.52
CA ALA A 68 4.31 0.13 -5.74
C ALA A 68 5.04 -0.73 -4.68
N SER A 69 4.67 -0.59 -3.40
CA SER A 69 5.22 -1.40 -2.31
C SER A 69 4.96 -2.90 -2.55
N ARG A 70 3.74 -3.26 -2.95
CA ARG A 70 3.41 -4.65 -3.31
C ARG A 70 4.27 -5.16 -4.46
N GLU A 71 4.41 -4.40 -5.55
CA GLU A 71 5.23 -4.81 -6.71
C GLU A 71 6.70 -4.99 -6.34
N LEU A 72 7.25 -4.13 -5.47
CA LEU A 72 8.61 -4.27 -4.94
C LEU A 72 8.77 -5.57 -4.14
N GLN A 73 7.82 -5.86 -3.26
CA GLN A 73 7.84 -7.06 -2.43
C GLN A 73 7.63 -8.34 -3.25
N ASP A 74 6.77 -8.34 -4.26
CA ASP A 74 6.58 -9.46 -5.18
C ASP A 74 7.88 -9.78 -5.94
N ARG A 75 8.63 -8.76 -6.37
CA ARG A 75 9.93 -8.94 -7.01
C ARG A 75 11.00 -9.45 -6.05
N ALA A 76 11.05 -8.94 -4.82
CA ALA A 76 11.96 -9.43 -3.79
C ALA A 76 11.66 -10.90 -3.45
N SER A 77 10.39 -11.24 -3.28
CA SER A 77 9.93 -12.61 -3.04
C SER A 77 10.32 -13.57 -4.19
N ALA A 78 10.22 -13.13 -5.44
CA ALA A 78 10.66 -13.92 -6.60
C ALA A 78 12.17 -14.22 -6.60
N MET A 79 12.97 -13.40 -5.90
CA MET A 79 14.40 -13.63 -5.68
C MET A 79 14.69 -14.46 -4.42
N GLY A 80 13.65 -14.95 -3.72
CA GLY A 80 13.77 -15.69 -2.48
C GLY A 80 13.82 -14.84 -1.21
N TYR A 81 13.68 -13.53 -1.32
CA TYR A 81 13.67 -12.62 -0.16
C TYR A 81 12.22 -12.41 0.31
N ASP A 82 11.75 -13.33 1.16
CA ASP A 82 10.42 -13.27 1.79
C ASP A 82 10.43 -14.02 3.13
N TRP A 83 9.48 -13.68 4.03
CA TRP A 83 9.33 -14.40 5.30
C TRP A 83 8.86 -15.84 5.03
N PRO A 84 9.40 -16.84 5.76
CA PRO A 84 8.95 -18.22 5.60
C PRO A 84 7.48 -18.42 5.96
N THR A 85 6.98 -17.70 6.98
CA THR A 85 5.63 -17.83 7.54
C THR A 85 4.93 -16.47 7.67
N LEU A 86 3.61 -16.50 7.82
CA LEU A 86 2.83 -15.30 8.16
C LEU A 86 3.12 -14.81 9.59
N ASP A 87 3.53 -15.70 10.48
CA ASP A 87 3.85 -15.32 11.86
C ASP A 87 5.09 -14.42 11.89
N GLY A 88 6.12 -14.71 11.08
CA GLY A 88 7.25 -13.79 10.92
C GLY A 88 6.88 -12.39 10.42
N VAL A 89 5.85 -12.29 9.57
CA VAL A 89 5.32 -10.97 9.16
C VAL A 89 4.59 -10.27 10.30
N ARG A 90 3.86 -11.02 11.15
CA ARG A 90 3.18 -10.46 12.32
C ARG A 90 4.16 -9.99 13.39
N GLU A 91 5.19 -10.81 13.67
CA GLU A 91 6.27 -10.42 14.57
C GLU A 91 6.95 -9.13 14.12
N LYS A 92 7.24 -9.00 12.81
CA LYS A 92 7.79 -7.76 12.25
C LYS A 92 6.82 -6.58 12.37
N PHE A 93 5.52 -6.79 12.18
CA PHE A 93 4.52 -5.74 12.41
C PHE A 93 4.53 -5.23 13.86
N GLU A 94 4.65 -6.13 14.84
CA GLU A 94 4.72 -5.76 16.25
C GLU A 94 6.03 -5.03 16.59
N GLU A 95 7.12 -5.37 15.90
CA GLU A 95 8.41 -4.68 16.01
C GLU A 95 8.29 -3.26 15.48
N GLU A 96 7.82 -3.06 14.23
CA GLU A 96 7.66 -1.73 13.62
C GLU A 96 6.67 -0.84 14.40
N MET A 97 5.61 -1.42 14.93
CA MET A 97 4.68 -0.68 15.79
C MET A 97 5.33 -0.19 17.10
N ARG A 98 6.26 -0.96 17.68
CA ARG A 98 7.03 -0.52 18.87
C ARG A 98 8.02 0.60 18.52
N GLU A 99 8.69 0.50 17.38
CA GLU A 99 9.62 1.51 16.87
C GLU A 99 8.90 2.81 16.55
N LEU A 100 7.76 2.73 15.85
CA LEU A 100 6.89 3.90 15.60
C LEU A 100 6.44 4.56 16.91
N ASN A 101 5.97 3.80 17.90
CA ASN A 101 5.54 4.37 19.17
C ASN A 101 6.69 5.08 19.90
N GLY A 102 7.88 4.48 19.94
CA GLY A 102 9.07 5.12 20.50
C GLY A 102 9.43 6.41 19.79
N ALA A 103 9.44 6.40 18.45
CA ALA A 103 9.72 7.59 17.65
C ALA A 103 8.67 8.71 17.84
N LEU A 104 7.38 8.34 17.99
CA LEU A 104 6.30 9.29 18.29
C LEU A 104 6.43 9.90 19.70
N GLU A 105 6.85 9.12 20.70
CA GLU A 105 7.12 9.62 22.05
C GLU A 105 8.27 10.63 22.04
N GLU A 106 9.36 10.33 21.35
CA GLU A 106 10.52 11.24 21.16
C GLU A 106 10.14 12.50 20.38
N ALA A 107 9.29 12.37 19.36
CA ALA A 107 8.78 13.49 18.59
C ALA A 107 7.88 14.42 19.41
N GLY A 108 7.36 13.93 20.55
CA GLY A 108 6.45 14.70 21.41
C GLY A 108 5.15 15.01 20.71
N SER A 109 4.47 14.01 20.18
CA SER A 109 3.18 14.03 19.47
C SER A 109 2.65 15.43 19.15
N PRO A 110 2.72 15.90 17.90
CA PRO A 110 2.12 17.19 17.56
C PRO A 110 0.63 17.10 17.92
N ASP A 111 0.19 17.95 18.82
CA ASP A 111 -1.22 18.06 19.13
C ASP A 111 -1.91 18.81 17.98
N VAL A 112 -2.55 18.04 17.11
CA VAL A 112 -3.25 18.57 15.93
C VAL A 112 -4.41 19.49 16.33
N ILE A 113 -4.98 19.27 17.52
CA ILE A 113 -6.11 20.07 18.05
C ILE A 113 -5.61 21.43 18.54
N THR A 114 -4.49 21.46 19.25
CA THR A 114 -3.92 22.71 19.78
C THR A 114 -2.89 23.36 18.85
N GLY A 115 -2.55 22.69 17.74
CA GLY A 115 -1.53 23.17 16.80
C GLY A 115 -0.10 23.13 17.35
N ARG A 116 0.15 22.40 18.45
CA ARG A 116 1.49 22.27 19.03
C ARG A 116 2.39 21.50 18.06
N PRO A 117 3.50 22.09 17.58
CA PRO A 117 4.42 21.39 16.69
C PRO A 117 5.13 20.25 17.42
N ALA A 118 5.61 19.26 16.67
CA ALA A 118 6.53 18.26 17.19
C ALA A 118 7.78 18.93 17.79
N SER A 119 8.30 18.36 18.87
CA SER A 119 9.43 18.93 19.62
C SER A 119 10.71 19.01 18.80
N SER A 120 10.85 18.13 17.77
CA SER A 120 12.04 18.07 16.93
C SER A 120 11.68 17.65 15.48
N PRO A 121 12.09 18.42 14.45
CA PRO A 121 11.92 18.00 13.06
C PRO A 121 12.67 16.69 12.71
N ALA A 122 13.75 16.37 13.43
CA ALA A 122 14.49 15.13 13.23
C ALA A 122 13.70 13.93 13.77
N ALA A 123 13.14 14.04 14.99
CA ALA A 123 12.28 13.01 15.58
C ALA A 123 10.99 12.79 14.76
N LEU A 124 10.41 13.86 14.20
CA LEU A 124 9.27 13.71 13.31
C LEU A 124 9.61 12.94 12.03
N ARG A 125 10.80 13.16 11.46
CA ARG A 125 11.26 12.36 10.30
C ARG A 125 11.48 10.90 10.67
N ALA A 126 12.07 10.62 11.82
CA ALA A 126 12.21 9.25 12.31
C ALA A 126 10.82 8.56 12.45
N ALA A 127 9.85 9.22 13.10
CA ALA A 127 8.49 8.69 13.20
C ALA A 127 7.80 8.52 11.82
N GLN A 128 8.13 9.35 10.84
CA GLN A 128 7.63 9.19 9.47
C GLN A 128 8.24 7.96 8.78
N ASP A 129 9.52 7.69 9.00
CA ASP A 129 10.20 6.51 8.45
C ASP A 129 9.58 5.24 9.04
N GLU A 130 9.43 5.16 10.38
CA GLU A 130 8.79 4.03 11.05
C GLU A 130 7.32 3.82 10.61
N LEU A 131 6.56 4.89 10.41
CA LEU A 131 5.21 4.78 9.85
C LEU A 131 5.24 4.18 8.45
N GLY A 132 6.24 4.53 7.64
CA GLY A 132 6.46 3.94 6.32
C GLY A 132 6.69 2.43 6.40
N ASP A 133 7.50 1.98 7.36
CA ASP A 133 7.80 0.56 7.56
C ASP A 133 6.59 -0.23 8.07
N VAL A 134 5.81 0.32 9.01
CA VAL A 134 4.51 -0.26 9.42
C VAL A 134 3.59 -0.46 8.21
N ILE A 135 3.45 0.56 7.34
CA ILE A 135 2.62 0.46 6.14
C ILE A 135 3.16 -0.60 5.18
N ALA A 136 4.47 -0.68 4.98
CA ALA A 136 5.10 -1.67 4.12
C ALA A 136 4.86 -3.10 4.63
N VAL A 137 4.93 -3.33 5.95
CA VAL A 137 4.62 -4.64 6.56
C VAL A 137 3.14 -4.99 6.41
N LEU A 138 2.22 -4.02 6.55
CA LEU A 138 0.79 -4.25 6.28
C LEU A 138 0.52 -4.63 4.81
N VAL A 139 1.22 -4.00 3.85
CA VAL A 139 1.15 -4.40 2.44
C VAL A 139 1.66 -5.83 2.25
N ASN A 140 2.74 -6.22 2.94
CA ASN A 140 3.27 -7.58 2.91
C ASN A 140 2.26 -8.59 3.47
N LEU A 141 1.66 -8.29 4.61
CA LEU A 141 0.63 -9.13 5.22
C LEU A 141 -0.56 -9.33 4.26
N GLY A 142 -1.03 -8.25 3.63
CA GLY A 142 -2.07 -8.30 2.60
C GLY A 142 -1.65 -9.19 1.42
N ARG A 143 -0.47 -8.96 0.85
CA ARG A 143 0.10 -9.73 -0.26
C ARG A 143 0.13 -11.22 0.03
N ARG A 144 0.65 -11.60 1.20
CA ARG A 144 0.77 -12.99 1.65
C ARG A 144 -0.59 -13.64 1.94
N SER A 145 -1.59 -12.84 2.28
CA SER A 145 -2.97 -13.29 2.53
C SER A 145 -3.86 -13.24 1.28
N GLY A 146 -3.31 -12.87 0.10
CA GLY A 146 -4.08 -12.73 -1.13
C GLY A 146 -4.97 -11.49 -1.16
N ILE A 147 -4.72 -10.50 -0.30
CA ILE A 147 -5.48 -9.25 -0.21
C ILE A 147 -4.74 -8.15 -0.95
N ASP A 148 -5.45 -7.39 -1.76
CA ASP A 148 -4.93 -6.18 -2.38
C ASP A 148 -5.06 -5.00 -1.41
N ALA A 149 -3.93 -4.52 -0.88
CA ALA A 149 -3.91 -3.44 0.11
C ALA A 149 -4.41 -2.10 -0.46
N GLU A 150 -4.14 -1.81 -1.74
CA GLU A 150 -4.62 -0.60 -2.42
C GLU A 150 -6.15 -0.64 -2.55
N ALA A 151 -6.70 -1.76 -3.00
CA ALA A 151 -8.15 -1.94 -3.13
C ALA A 151 -8.83 -1.93 -1.75
N ALA A 152 -8.22 -2.55 -0.73
CA ALA A 152 -8.73 -2.57 0.63
C ALA A 152 -8.82 -1.15 1.23
N LEU A 153 -7.76 -0.35 1.09
CA LEU A 153 -7.75 1.03 1.58
C LEU A 153 -8.74 1.91 0.81
N ARG A 154 -8.85 1.73 -0.50
CA ARG A 154 -9.85 2.43 -1.32
C ARG A 154 -11.26 2.12 -0.84
N GLY A 155 -11.58 0.85 -0.60
CA GLY A 155 -12.87 0.43 -0.05
C GLY A 155 -13.14 0.99 1.35
N ALA A 156 -12.10 1.08 2.21
CA ALA A 156 -12.21 1.71 3.52
C ALA A 156 -12.51 3.22 3.40
N ASN A 157 -11.87 3.92 2.46
CA ASN A 157 -12.11 5.34 2.20
C ASN A 157 -13.54 5.59 1.70
N GLU A 158 -14.05 4.75 0.79
CA GLU A 158 -15.44 4.87 0.33
C GLU A 158 -16.44 4.60 1.47
N LYS A 159 -16.17 3.61 2.30
CA LYS A 159 -16.97 3.34 3.50
C LYS A 159 -16.96 4.52 4.47
N PHE A 160 -15.79 5.11 4.72
CA PHE A 160 -15.68 6.31 5.56
C PHE A 160 -16.51 7.47 4.99
N ARG A 161 -16.37 7.75 3.68
CA ARG A 161 -17.11 8.81 2.99
C ARG A 161 -18.62 8.65 3.13
N ARG A 162 -19.16 7.44 2.89
CA ARG A 162 -20.60 7.17 3.04
C ARG A 162 -21.06 7.38 4.47
N ARG A 163 -20.34 6.87 5.46
CA ARG A 163 -20.69 7.04 6.87
C ARG A 163 -20.64 8.50 7.31
N PHE A 164 -19.61 9.22 6.89
CA PHE A 164 -19.46 10.63 7.25
C PHE A 164 -20.57 11.51 6.66
N SER A 165 -20.98 11.26 5.42
CA SER A 165 -22.16 11.93 4.82
C SER A 165 -23.44 11.66 5.61
N GLU A 166 -23.61 10.47 6.20
CA GLU A 166 -24.76 10.19 7.09
C GLU A 166 -24.64 10.94 8.42
N VAL A 167 -23.42 11.06 8.98
CA VAL A 167 -23.16 11.92 10.17
C VAL A 167 -23.56 13.35 9.89
N GLU A 168 -23.13 13.93 8.76
CA GLU A 168 -23.49 15.30 8.35
C GLU A 168 -25.02 15.47 8.21
N ARG A 169 -25.68 14.53 7.57
CA ARG A 169 -27.13 14.55 7.42
C ARG A 169 -27.88 14.54 8.76
N ARG A 170 -27.43 13.70 9.70
CA ARG A 170 -28.02 13.60 11.04
C ARG A 170 -27.77 14.82 11.88
N ALA A 171 -26.55 15.36 11.82
CA ALA A 171 -26.18 16.58 12.50
C ALA A 171 -27.05 17.76 12.02
N ALA A 172 -27.21 17.90 10.70
CA ALA A 172 -28.05 18.93 10.11
C ALA A 172 -29.53 18.79 10.56
N ALA A 173 -30.06 17.56 10.56
CA ALA A 173 -31.44 17.30 11.01
C ALA A 173 -31.70 17.66 12.49
N ARG A 174 -30.65 17.68 13.32
CA ARG A 174 -30.70 17.99 14.76
C ARG A 174 -30.16 19.39 15.09
N ALA A 175 -29.83 20.19 14.09
CA ALA A 175 -29.16 21.47 14.23
C ALA A 175 -27.89 21.41 15.09
N ILE A 176 -27.12 20.32 14.96
CA ILE A 176 -25.82 20.13 15.61
C ILE A 176 -24.73 20.70 14.70
N ASP A 177 -23.93 21.62 15.20
CA ASP A 177 -22.73 22.09 14.53
C ASP A 177 -21.56 21.14 14.84
N LEU A 178 -21.14 20.37 13.82
CA LEU A 178 -20.06 19.39 13.94
C LEU A 178 -18.72 20.00 14.37
N LYS A 179 -18.49 21.28 14.08
CA LYS A 179 -17.22 21.96 14.44
C LYS A 179 -17.10 22.26 15.91
N SER A 180 -18.24 22.41 16.60
CA SER A 180 -18.31 22.75 18.02
C SER A 180 -18.85 21.61 18.89
N ALA A 181 -19.28 20.51 18.27
CA ALA A 181 -19.75 19.32 18.97
C ALA A 181 -18.62 18.64 19.75
N ASP A 182 -18.92 18.13 20.93
CA ASP A 182 -18.00 17.32 21.71
C ASP A 182 -17.80 15.93 21.10
N PHE A 183 -16.73 15.27 21.53
CA PHE A 183 -16.39 13.95 20.99
C PHE A 183 -17.50 12.90 21.23
N ALA A 184 -18.19 12.94 22.36
CA ALA A 184 -19.26 11.99 22.68
C ALA A 184 -20.45 12.14 21.71
N THR A 185 -20.80 13.38 21.36
CA THR A 185 -21.82 13.67 20.34
C THR A 185 -21.39 13.17 18.96
N LEU A 186 -20.14 13.43 18.56
CA LEU A 186 -19.60 12.95 17.27
C LEU A 186 -19.57 11.42 17.19
N ASP A 187 -19.14 10.75 18.26
CA ASP A 187 -19.09 9.28 18.34
C ASP A 187 -20.50 8.67 18.27
N THR A 188 -21.48 9.27 18.94
CA THR A 188 -22.88 8.85 18.85
C THR A 188 -23.40 8.93 17.41
N LEU A 189 -23.16 10.04 16.72
CA LEU A 189 -23.57 10.22 15.31
C LEU A 189 -22.89 9.18 14.40
N TRP A 190 -21.62 8.89 14.67
CA TRP A 190 -20.87 7.88 13.94
C TRP A 190 -21.39 6.46 14.17
N ASP A 191 -21.75 6.12 15.40
CA ASP A 191 -22.34 4.81 15.73
C ASP A 191 -23.71 4.63 15.09
N GLU A 192 -24.53 5.68 15.04
CA GLU A 192 -25.79 5.68 14.32
C GLU A 192 -25.58 5.48 12.80
N ALA A 193 -24.60 6.16 12.20
CA ALA A 193 -24.27 5.98 10.79
C ALA A 193 -23.83 4.53 10.49
N LYS A 194 -23.04 3.93 11.39
CA LYS A 194 -22.67 2.50 11.28
C LYS A 194 -23.89 1.57 11.39
N ALA A 195 -24.88 1.93 12.21
CA ALA A 195 -26.10 1.14 12.37
C ALA A 195 -26.94 1.18 11.07
N VAL A 196 -27.10 2.35 10.47
CA VAL A 196 -27.81 2.52 9.18
C VAL A 196 -27.15 1.75 8.05
N GLU A 197 -25.81 1.80 7.97
CA GLU A 197 -25.07 1.01 6.97
C GLU A 197 -25.32 -0.49 7.15
N ARG A 198 -25.29 -0.98 8.40
CA ARG A 198 -25.58 -2.41 8.69
C ARG A 198 -27.02 -2.82 8.34
N ALA A 199 -27.98 -1.90 8.47
CA ALA A 199 -29.35 -2.13 8.05
C ALA A 199 -29.55 -2.11 6.53
N GLY A 200 -28.53 -1.75 5.74
CA GLY A 200 -28.60 -1.63 4.28
C GLY A 200 -29.33 -0.39 3.80
N GLU A 201 -29.53 0.60 4.67
CA GLU A 201 -30.30 1.81 4.39
C GLU A 201 -29.44 2.97 3.83
N LEU A 202 -28.10 2.82 3.80
CA LEU A 202 -27.22 3.80 3.15
C LEU A 202 -27.20 3.58 1.63
N PRO A 203 -27.29 4.66 0.82
CA PRO A 203 -27.12 4.56 -0.62
C PRO A 203 -25.76 3.92 -0.95
N GLN A 204 -25.76 2.94 -1.83
CA GLN A 204 -24.53 2.48 -2.44
C GLN A 204 -24.04 3.54 -3.42
N ALA A 205 -22.78 3.94 -3.31
CA ALA A 205 -22.15 4.92 -4.20
C ALA A 205 -21.95 4.35 -5.59
#